data_15704b6aa72181f2e49c8e9370f53e98
#
_entry.id   15704b6aa72181f2e49c8e9370f53e98
#
_cell.length_a   1.000
_cell.length_b   1.000
_cell.length_c   1.000
_cell.angle_alpha   90.00
_cell.angle_beta   90.00
_cell.angle_gamma   90.00
#
_symmetry.space_group_name_H-M   'P 1'
#
loop_
_entity.id
_entity.type
_entity.pdbx_description
1 polymer ?
#
loop_
_entity_poly.entity_id
_entity_poly.type
_entity_poly.pdbx_seq_one_letter_code
_entity_poly.pdbx_strand_id
1 'polypeptide(L)'
;EISLGLVGSEMCIRDSAWTADAFANADALVYVGAAGIAVRAVAPYAGNKASDPAVVAVDECGRFAVPLLSGHLGGANRLARRIGAVCGALPVITTATDANGAFAVDEWAVRQGCCVLDVPRIKRVSAKILAGGTAVLRSPWPVAGTPPAGVAADGGAFDFELTVHSADAGALRLVPRIAVLGVGCRRGIGQQAMEEAFAALLAQSGLCAEAFYKVCSIDLKRDEPGLAAFCRDHGWSMDFYTAAQLRAVPGSFTASGFVTSVTGVDNVCERAAVLASGGKLLLPKWARDGVTFAAALRPFAPDWRWRDDEP
;
A
#
# COMPACT_ATOMS: atom_id res chain seq x y z
N GLU A 1 -4.49 -12.24 5.73
CA GLU A 1 -4.90 -13.43 6.51
C GLU A 1 -3.97 -13.60 7.71
N ILE A 2 -4.52 -13.88 8.91
CA ILE A 2 -3.72 -14.17 10.13
C ILE A 2 -3.70 -15.67 10.33
N SER A 3 -2.49 -16.27 10.34
CA SER A 3 -2.31 -17.69 10.59
C SER A 3 -1.88 -17.95 12.04
N LEU A 4 -2.53 -18.89 12.72
CA LEU A 4 -2.32 -19.23 14.12
C LEU A 4 -1.63 -20.60 14.24
N GLY A 5 -0.52 -20.69 14.96
CA GLY A 5 0.18 -21.94 15.27
C GLY A 5 0.36 -22.14 16.77
N LEU A 6 0.00 -23.35 17.24
CA LEU A 6 0.30 -23.85 18.60
C LEU A 6 1.58 -24.68 18.54
N VAL A 7 2.55 -24.39 19.41
CA VAL A 7 3.87 -25.04 19.41
C VAL A 7 4.03 -25.92 20.64
N GLY A 8 4.20 -27.24 20.42
CA GLY A 8 4.47 -28.25 21.47
C GLY A 8 5.50 -29.28 21.03
N SER A 9 6.04 -30.07 21.96
CA SER A 9 7.23 -30.90 21.79
C SER A 9 7.18 -32.01 20.72
N GLU A 10 6.00 -32.40 20.22
CA GLU A 10 5.83 -33.34 19.10
C GLU A 10 5.54 -32.70 17.77
N MET A 11 5.46 -31.37 17.70
CA MET A 11 5.00 -30.58 16.56
C MET A 11 6.12 -30.00 15.69
N CYS A 12 7.39 -30.10 16.08
CA CYS A 12 8.50 -29.39 15.37
C CYS A 12 8.61 -29.67 13.86
N ILE A 13 8.21 -30.84 13.37
CA ILE A 13 8.27 -31.17 11.93
C ILE A 13 7.04 -30.62 11.20
N ARG A 14 5.87 -30.59 11.83
CA ARG A 14 4.65 -30.02 11.28
C ARG A 14 4.73 -28.47 11.30
N ASP A 15 5.36 -27.92 12.33
CA ASP A 15 5.55 -26.48 12.49
C ASP A 15 6.43 -25.86 11.40
N SER A 16 7.44 -26.60 10.90
CA SER A 16 8.32 -26.08 9.82
C SER A 16 7.58 -25.97 8.50
N ALA A 17 6.75 -26.95 8.13
CA ALA A 17 5.96 -26.92 6.90
C ALA A 17 4.85 -25.85 6.96
N TRP A 18 4.16 -25.76 8.11
CA TRP A 18 3.17 -24.71 8.35
C TRP A 18 3.81 -23.32 8.33
N THR A 19 4.97 -23.15 8.99
CA THR A 19 5.69 -21.87 8.99
C THR A 19 6.09 -21.46 7.58
N ALA A 20 6.61 -22.39 6.77
CA ALA A 20 6.99 -22.12 5.38
C ALA A 20 5.81 -21.59 4.55
N ASP A 21 4.68 -22.30 4.63
CA ASP A 21 3.47 -21.91 3.90
C ASP A 21 2.89 -20.60 4.43
N ALA A 22 2.73 -20.46 5.74
CA ALA A 22 2.18 -19.26 6.35
C ALA A 22 3.07 -18.02 6.13
N PHE A 23 4.40 -18.19 6.17
CA PHE A 23 5.34 -17.11 5.94
C PHE A 23 5.28 -16.60 4.49
N ALA A 24 5.00 -17.47 3.53
CA ALA A 24 4.87 -17.11 2.12
C ALA A 24 3.50 -16.52 1.78
N ASN A 25 2.42 -16.88 2.47
CA ASN A 25 1.05 -16.64 2.02
C ASN A 25 0.19 -15.81 2.99
N ALA A 26 0.59 -15.66 4.26
CA ALA A 26 -0.17 -14.90 5.25
C ALA A 26 0.41 -13.51 5.49
N ASP A 27 -0.45 -12.54 5.81
CA ASP A 27 -0.04 -11.18 6.21
C ASP A 27 0.61 -11.16 7.60
N ALA A 28 0.24 -12.12 8.47
CA ALA A 28 0.76 -12.20 9.83
C ALA A 28 0.75 -13.63 10.39
N LEU A 29 1.75 -13.95 11.22
CA LEU A 29 1.87 -15.18 11.98
C LEU A 29 1.82 -14.88 13.48
N VAL A 30 0.99 -15.61 14.20
CA VAL A 30 0.95 -15.55 15.66
C VAL A 30 1.32 -16.94 16.22
N TYR A 31 2.42 -17.00 16.96
CA TYR A 31 2.87 -18.19 17.68
C TYR A 31 2.41 -18.13 19.12
N VAL A 32 1.77 -19.20 19.61
CA VAL A 32 1.44 -19.33 21.03
C VAL A 32 2.44 -20.32 21.64
N GLY A 33 3.31 -19.81 22.51
CA GLY A 33 4.38 -20.58 23.14
C GLY A 33 5.66 -19.76 23.35
N ALA A 34 6.78 -20.45 23.55
CA ALA A 34 8.05 -19.77 23.82
C ALA A 34 8.57 -18.99 22.59
N ALA A 35 8.89 -17.72 22.78
CA ALA A 35 9.38 -16.84 21.72
C ALA A 35 10.63 -17.40 21.00
N GLY A 36 11.53 -18.11 21.71
CA GLY A 36 12.70 -18.75 21.12
C GLY A 36 12.37 -19.85 20.10
N ILE A 37 11.22 -20.53 20.23
CA ILE A 37 10.74 -21.51 19.26
C ILE A 37 10.23 -20.78 18.01
N ALA A 38 9.43 -19.74 18.18
CA ALA A 38 8.95 -18.92 17.08
C ALA A 38 10.11 -18.32 16.28
N VAL A 39 11.14 -17.80 16.95
CA VAL A 39 12.36 -17.27 16.30
C VAL A 39 13.04 -18.32 15.45
N ARG A 40 13.26 -19.56 15.98
CA ARG A 40 13.88 -20.64 15.21
C ARG A 40 13.04 -21.07 14.02
N ALA A 41 11.71 -21.06 14.16
CA ALA A 41 10.79 -21.44 13.09
C ALA A 41 10.84 -20.45 11.91
N VAL A 42 10.89 -19.15 12.18
CA VAL A 42 10.87 -18.11 11.13
C VAL A 42 12.25 -17.75 10.60
N ALA A 43 13.34 -18.01 11.35
CA ALA A 43 14.69 -17.59 10.97
C ALA A 43 15.13 -18.04 9.55
N PRO A 44 14.78 -19.25 9.04
CA PRO A 44 15.15 -19.66 7.69
C PRO A 44 14.49 -18.83 6.58
N TYR A 45 13.37 -18.15 6.87
CA TYR A 45 12.55 -17.43 5.89
C TYR A 45 12.70 -15.92 5.99
N ALA A 46 13.18 -15.41 7.14
CA ALA A 46 13.35 -13.98 7.38
C ALA A 46 14.39 -13.38 6.43
N GLY A 47 13.98 -12.45 5.58
CA GLY A 47 14.83 -11.86 4.54
C GLY A 47 14.76 -10.34 4.48
N ASN A 48 13.57 -9.77 4.41
CA ASN A 48 13.39 -8.34 4.20
C ASN A 48 12.21 -7.79 5.00
N LYS A 49 12.50 -6.85 5.90
CA LYS A 49 11.49 -6.20 6.76
C LYS A 49 10.34 -5.51 6.02
N ALA A 50 10.49 -5.26 4.72
CA ALA A 50 9.45 -4.63 3.89
C ALA A 50 8.45 -5.64 3.31
N SER A 51 8.87 -6.90 3.15
CA SER A 51 8.05 -7.97 2.56
C SER A 51 7.72 -9.09 3.53
N ASP A 52 8.52 -9.26 4.59
CA ASP A 52 8.28 -10.29 5.57
C ASP A 52 6.98 -10.03 6.33
N PRO A 53 6.15 -11.04 6.59
CA PRO A 53 4.91 -10.90 7.34
C PRO A 53 5.16 -10.44 8.78
N ALA A 54 4.14 -9.90 9.42
CA ALA A 54 4.17 -9.63 10.85
C ALA A 54 4.33 -10.94 11.63
N VAL A 55 5.28 -11.02 12.57
CA VAL A 55 5.41 -12.18 13.44
C VAL A 55 5.31 -11.74 14.89
N VAL A 56 4.37 -12.33 15.63
CA VAL A 56 4.15 -12.09 17.06
C VAL A 56 4.19 -13.42 17.81
N ALA A 57 4.94 -13.46 18.91
CA ALA A 57 4.87 -14.57 19.86
C ALA A 57 4.02 -14.15 21.07
N VAL A 58 3.12 -15.04 21.48
CA VAL A 58 2.31 -14.91 22.70
C VAL A 58 2.70 -16.06 23.62
N ASP A 59 3.02 -15.79 24.89
CA ASP A 59 3.32 -16.86 25.82
C ASP A 59 2.09 -17.74 26.07
N GLU A 60 2.28 -19.00 26.48
CA GLU A 60 1.20 -19.99 26.65
C GLU A 60 0.14 -19.58 27.68
N CYS A 61 0.50 -18.65 28.58
CA CYS A 61 -0.42 -18.09 29.57
C CYS A 61 -1.14 -16.83 29.07
N GLY A 62 -0.84 -16.35 27.86
CA GLY A 62 -1.44 -15.15 27.29
C GLY A 62 -1.07 -13.85 28.01
N ARG A 63 0.06 -13.82 28.75
CA ARG A 63 0.48 -12.64 29.54
C ARG A 63 1.27 -11.61 28.75
N PHE A 64 2.00 -12.06 27.72
CA PHE A 64 2.89 -11.23 26.92
C PHE A 64 2.65 -11.45 25.43
N ALA A 65 2.60 -10.36 24.66
CA ALA A 65 2.58 -10.38 23.20
C ALA A 65 3.85 -9.67 22.68
N VAL A 66 4.75 -10.44 22.08
CA VAL A 66 6.11 -9.98 21.70
C VAL A 66 6.20 -9.94 20.17
N PRO A 67 6.28 -8.75 19.53
CA PRO A 67 6.56 -8.67 18.11
C PRO A 67 8.01 -9.09 17.82
N LEU A 68 8.18 -10.06 16.93
CA LEU A 68 9.48 -10.65 16.59
C LEU A 68 10.03 -10.13 15.27
N LEU A 69 9.18 -10.02 14.22
CA LEU A 69 9.57 -9.53 12.89
C LEU A 69 8.56 -8.51 12.38
N SER A 70 9.04 -7.62 11.51
CA SER A 70 8.25 -6.63 10.76
C SER A 70 7.37 -5.74 11.66
N GLY A 71 7.98 -5.17 12.71
CA GLY A 71 7.32 -4.38 13.75
C GLY A 71 6.43 -3.27 13.20
N HIS A 72 6.99 -2.37 12.37
CA HIS A 72 6.28 -1.22 11.81
C HIS A 72 5.60 -1.55 10.47
N LEU A 73 6.38 -1.74 9.39
CA LEU A 73 5.84 -1.94 8.04
C LEU A 73 4.93 -3.17 7.92
N GLY A 74 5.34 -4.30 8.49
CA GLY A 74 4.51 -5.50 8.53
C GLY A 74 3.39 -5.44 9.58
N GLY A 75 3.47 -4.50 10.55
CA GLY A 75 2.43 -4.27 11.54
C GLY A 75 2.47 -5.17 12.77
N ALA A 76 3.60 -5.85 13.08
CA ALA A 76 3.68 -6.72 14.25
C ALA A 76 3.51 -5.97 15.57
N ASN A 77 3.97 -4.71 15.68
CA ASN A 77 3.75 -3.88 16.86
C ASN A 77 2.26 -3.58 17.06
N ARG A 78 1.55 -3.21 15.99
CA ARG A 78 0.10 -3.00 16.01
C ARG A 78 -0.66 -4.27 16.35
N LEU A 79 -0.26 -5.41 15.78
CA LEU A 79 -0.86 -6.71 16.08
C LEU A 79 -0.66 -7.10 17.55
N ALA A 80 0.53 -6.89 18.12
CA ALA A 80 0.80 -7.16 19.54
C ALA A 80 -0.07 -6.27 20.46
N ARG A 81 -0.23 -4.97 20.15
CA ARG A 81 -1.17 -4.07 20.88
C ARG A 81 -2.61 -4.57 20.78
N ARG A 82 -3.05 -4.99 19.58
CA ARG A 82 -4.40 -5.53 19.37
C ARG A 82 -4.64 -6.83 20.14
N ILE A 83 -3.66 -7.73 20.17
CA ILE A 83 -3.71 -8.95 21.01
C ILE A 83 -3.83 -8.55 22.47
N GLY A 84 -3.02 -7.60 22.94
CA GLY A 84 -3.10 -7.08 24.29
C GLY A 84 -4.49 -6.54 24.65
N ALA A 85 -5.09 -5.76 23.78
CA ALA A 85 -6.44 -5.20 23.98
C ALA A 85 -7.54 -6.28 24.04
N VAL A 86 -7.38 -7.39 23.29
CA VAL A 86 -8.39 -8.48 23.24
C VAL A 86 -8.19 -9.51 24.33
N CYS A 87 -6.92 -9.92 24.61
CA CYS A 87 -6.61 -11.03 25.52
C CYS A 87 -6.07 -10.56 26.89
N GLY A 88 -5.82 -9.27 27.09
CA GLY A 88 -5.18 -8.74 28.29
C GLY A 88 -3.66 -8.97 28.34
N ALA A 89 -3.05 -9.43 27.26
CA ALA A 89 -1.60 -9.62 27.18
C ALA A 89 -0.87 -8.27 27.17
N LEU A 90 0.28 -8.19 27.85
CA LEU A 90 1.15 -7.02 27.81
C LEU A 90 1.92 -7.00 26.48
N PRO A 91 1.77 -5.98 25.61
CA PRO A 91 2.59 -5.83 24.41
C PRO A 91 4.03 -5.47 24.78
N VAL A 92 5.01 -6.29 24.40
CA VAL A 92 6.43 -6.07 24.71
C VAL A 92 7.13 -5.51 23.46
N ILE A 93 6.92 -4.22 23.19
CA ILE A 93 7.46 -3.55 22.01
C ILE A 93 8.82 -2.95 22.35
N THR A 94 9.84 -3.30 21.54
CA THR A 94 11.25 -2.97 21.80
C THR A 94 11.89 -2.08 20.73
N THR A 95 11.13 -1.63 19.72
CA THR A 95 11.63 -0.73 18.68
C THR A 95 12.03 0.61 19.28
N ALA A 96 13.16 1.17 18.80
CA ALA A 96 13.73 2.37 19.40
C ALA A 96 12.78 3.59 19.34
N THR A 97 12.04 3.76 18.25
CA THR A 97 11.05 4.84 18.11
C THR A 97 9.91 4.68 19.11
N ASP A 98 9.38 3.46 19.30
CA ASP A 98 8.34 3.20 20.29
C ASP A 98 8.83 3.40 21.71
N ALA A 99 10.02 2.87 22.05
CA ALA A 99 10.61 2.99 23.38
C ALA A 99 10.88 4.46 23.79
N ASN A 100 11.18 5.32 22.82
CA ASN A 100 11.43 6.75 23.06
C ASN A 100 10.22 7.65 22.80
N GLY A 101 9.06 7.10 22.46
CA GLY A 101 7.89 7.89 22.09
C GLY A 101 8.09 8.75 20.84
N ALA A 102 9.07 8.42 20.00
CA ALA A 102 9.46 9.20 18.83
C ALA A 102 8.58 8.84 17.62
N PHE A 103 8.37 9.82 16.72
CA PHE A 103 7.62 9.61 15.49
C PHE A 103 8.24 8.51 14.62
N ALA A 104 7.44 7.53 14.24
CA ALA A 104 7.80 6.44 13.35
C ALA A 104 7.21 6.69 11.95
N VAL A 105 8.05 7.18 11.03
CA VAL A 105 7.64 7.58 9.69
C VAL A 105 7.03 6.44 8.87
N ASP A 106 7.49 5.21 9.08
CA ASP A 106 6.99 4.01 8.43
C ASP A 106 5.64 3.54 9.01
N GLU A 107 5.42 3.63 10.32
CA GLU A 107 4.10 3.42 10.93
C GLU A 107 3.08 4.45 10.43
N TRP A 108 3.50 5.72 10.40
CA TRP A 108 2.68 6.80 9.84
C TRP A 108 2.32 6.54 8.37
N ALA A 109 3.30 6.15 7.56
CA ALA A 109 3.06 5.84 6.15
C ALA A 109 2.00 4.73 5.97
N VAL A 110 2.12 3.63 6.73
CA VAL A 110 1.15 2.53 6.71
C VAL A 110 -0.25 3.03 7.11
N ARG A 111 -0.34 3.84 8.17
CA ARG A 111 -1.62 4.40 8.64
C ARG A 111 -2.26 5.31 7.60
N GLN A 112 -1.47 6.11 6.87
CA GLN A 112 -1.95 6.96 5.79
C GLN A 112 -2.26 6.17 4.50
N GLY A 113 -2.10 4.83 4.48
CA GLY A 113 -2.30 4.00 3.30
C GLY A 113 -1.26 4.23 2.22
N CYS A 114 -0.02 4.56 2.62
CA CYS A 114 1.09 4.77 1.73
C CYS A 114 1.98 3.52 1.61
N CYS A 115 2.50 3.29 0.42
CA CYS A 115 3.63 2.42 0.17
C CYS A 115 4.95 3.16 0.46
N VAL A 116 5.92 2.48 1.05
CA VAL A 116 7.26 3.04 1.30
C VAL A 116 8.23 2.51 0.26
N LEU A 117 8.73 3.37 -0.64
CA LEU A 117 9.61 2.91 -1.73
C LEU A 117 11.06 2.73 -1.26
N ASP A 118 11.60 3.69 -0.55
CA ASP A 118 13.02 3.73 -0.22
C ASP A 118 13.26 3.22 1.21
N VAL A 119 12.86 1.98 1.50
CA VAL A 119 12.88 1.38 2.85
C VAL A 119 14.19 1.59 3.62
N PRO A 120 15.41 1.52 3.03
CA PRO A 120 16.63 1.84 3.73
C PRO A 120 16.71 3.27 4.27
N ARG A 121 15.99 4.23 3.65
CA ARG A 121 15.98 5.64 4.05
C ARG A 121 15.13 5.91 5.30
N ILE A 122 14.24 5.00 5.69
CA ILE A 122 13.51 5.06 6.97
C ILE A 122 14.51 5.25 8.12
N LYS A 123 15.59 4.47 8.10
CA LYS A 123 16.62 4.52 9.15
C LYS A 123 17.23 5.92 9.30
N ARG A 124 17.40 6.65 8.19
CA ARG A 124 17.95 7.99 8.19
C ARG A 124 17.01 9.01 8.84
N VAL A 125 15.70 8.92 8.51
CA VAL A 125 14.66 9.77 9.10
C VAL A 125 14.54 9.50 10.61
N SER A 126 14.40 8.23 11.00
CA SER A 126 14.27 7.82 12.41
C SER A 126 15.51 8.19 13.23
N ALA A 127 16.73 7.99 12.70
CA ALA A 127 17.97 8.36 13.39
C ALA A 127 18.07 9.86 13.62
N LYS A 128 17.65 10.68 12.65
CA LYS A 128 17.63 12.15 12.78
C LYS A 128 16.71 12.59 13.93
N ILE A 129 15.51 12.02 14.01
CA ILE A 129 14.53 12.34 15.07
C ILE A 129 15.04 11.86 16.43
N LEU A 130 15.55 10.64 16.54
CA LEU A 130 16.09 10.08 17.78
C LEU A 130 17.31 10.84 18.29
N ALA A 131 18.06 11.50 17.40
CA ALA A 131 19.17 12.39 17.77
C ALA A 131 18.71 13.80 18.18
N GLY A 132 17.41 14.06 18.30
CA GLY A 132 16.84 15.37 18.65
C GLY A 132 16.77 16.36 17.46
N GLY A 133 17.03 15.90 16.24
CA GLY A 133 16.87 16.70 15.03
C GLY A 133 15.42 16.73 14.53
N THR A 134 15.14 17.61 13.55
CA THR A 134 13.81 17.76 12.94
C THR A 134 13.83 17.17 11.54
N ALA A 135 13.01 16.15 11.28
CA ALA A 135 12.75 15.60 9.96
C ALA A 135 11.70 16.44 9.24
N VAL A 136 11.93 16.79 7.99
CA VAL A 136 11.07 17.68 7.20
C VAL A 136 10.29 16.87 6.18
N LEU A 137 8.96 17.02 6.18
CA LEU A 137 8.04 16.48 5.18
C LEU A 137 7.86 17.46 4.02
N ARG A 138 7.92 16.95 2.79
CA ARG A 138 7.35 17.59 1.59
C ARG A 138 6.05 16.90 1.20
N SER A 139 4.96 17.65 1.02
CA SER A 139 3.67 17.09 0.62
C SER A 139 2.89 18.04 -0.28
N PRO A 140 2.32 17.57 -1.41
CA PRO A 140 1.36 18.33 -2.19
C PRO A 140 -0.05 18.37 -1.55
N TRP A 141 -0.27 17.57 -0.49
CA TRP A 141 -1.51 17.53 0.27
C TRP A 141 -1.31 18.15 1.64
N PRO A 142 -2.24 19.01 2.11
CA PRO A 142 -2.19 19.49 3.48
C PRO A 142 -2.36 18.32 4.46
N VAL A 143 -1.50 18.25 5.47
CA VAL A 143 -1.59 17.25 6.52
C VAL A 143 -2.32 17.85 7.72
N ALA A 144 -3.44 17.23 8.12
CA ALA A 144 -4.27 17.74 9.19
C ALA A 144 -3.63 17.54 10.58
N GLY A 145 -3.86 18.48 11.48
CA GLY A 145 -3.36 18.45 12.84
C GLY A 145 -1.98 19.10 13.00
N THR A 146 -1.39 18.93 14.19
CA THR A 146 -0.07 19.46 14.53
C THR A 146 1.01 18.41 14.26
N PRO A 147 2.11 18.75 13.58
CA PRO A 147 3.23 17.83 13.43
C PRO A 147 3.73 17.33 14.79
N PRO A 148 4.07 16.03 14.90
CA PRO A 148 4.62 15.49 16.14
C PRO A 148 6.02 16.05 16.42
N ALA A 149 6.49 15.90 17.67
CA ALA A 149 7.83 16.33 18.04
C ALA A 149 8.90 15.74 17.12
N GLY A 150 9.84 16.55 16.67
CA GLY A 150 10.90 16.16 15.74
C GLY A 150 10.47 16.07 14.27
N VAL A 151 9.27 16.58 13.93
CA VAL A 151 8.79 16.66 12.54
C VAL A 151 8.35 18.08 12.21
N ALA A 152 8.63 18.51 10.98
CA ALA A 152 8.11 19.75 10.41
C ALA A 152 7.53 19.49 9.01
N ALA A 153 6.53 20.29 8.64
CA ALA A 153 6.05 20.38 7.28
C ALA A 153 6.60 21.68 6.66
N ASP A 154 6.90 21.62 5.37
CA ASP A 154 7.37 22.77 4.58
C ASP A 154 8.72 23.36 5.00
N GLY A 155 9.74 22.92 4.28
CA GLY A 155 11.11 23.45 4.34
C GLY A 155 11.80 23.27 2.99
N GLY A 156 12.85 24.05 2.72
CA GLY A 156 13.58 23.99 1.44
C GLY A 156 14.22 22.62 1.18
N ALA A 157 14.87 22.02 2.19
CA ALA A 157 15.39 20.67 2.17
C ALA A 157 14.44 19.74 2.96
N PHE A 158 14.15 18.57 2.44
CA PHE A 158 13.22 17.63 3.06
C PHE A 158 13.85 16.25 3.18
N ASP A 159 13.42 15.50 4.21
CA ASP A 159 13.92 14.16 4.54
C ASP A 159 13.00 13.06 4.01
N PHE A 160 11.70 13.34 3.94
CA PHE A 160 10.69 12.42 3.40
C PHE A 160 9.60 13.20 2.68
N GLU A 161 8.89 12.51 1.77
CA GLU A 161 7.85 13.13 0.96
C GLU A 161 6.65 12.22 0.72
N LEU A 162 5.47 12.82 0.65
CA LEU A 162 4.28 12.21 0.06
C LEU A 162 4.27 12.55 -1.44
N THR A 163 4.24 11.52 -2.29
CA THR A 163 4.26 11.71 -3.74
C THR A 163 3.61 10.54 -4.47
N VAL A 164 3.04 10.78 -5.63
CA VAL A 164 2.63 9.73 -6.58
C VAL A 164 3.62 9.59 -7.75
N HIS A 165 4.73 10.31 -7.69
CA HIS A 165 5.75 10.34 -8.75
C HIS A 165 6.98 9.51 -8.38
N SER A 166 7.60 8.92 -9.39
CA SER A 166 8.75 8.03 -9.26
C SER A 166 10.11 8.75 -9.16
N ALA A 167 10.14 10.06 -9.44
CA ALA A 167 11.39 10.83 -9.39
C ALA A 167 12.05 10.75 -8.01
N ASP A 168 13.32 10.35 -7.97
CA ASP A 168 14.09 10.23 -6.73
C ASP A 168 14.78 11.56 -6.40
N ALA A 169 14.30 12.23 -5.37
CA ALA A 169 14.90 13.47 -4.85
C ALA A 169 15.90 13.22 -3.70
N GLY A 170 16.30 11.97 -3.46
CA GLY A 170 17.21 11.60 -2.36
C GLY A 170 16.53 11.50 -0.98
N ALA A 171 15.23 11.75 -0.90
CA ALA A 171 14.42 11.63 0.30
C ALA A 171 13.67 10.29 0.37
N LEU A 172 13.12 9.95 1.54
CA LEU A 172 12.22 8.81 1.70
C LEU A 172 10.89 9.09 1.01
N ARG A 173 10.50 8.27 0.03
CA ARG A 173 9.23 8.43 -0.70
C ARG A 173 8.14 7.57 -0.08
N LEU A 174 7.03 8.22 0.25
CA LEU A 174 5.80 7.63 0.75
C LEU A 174 4.72 7.82 -0.32
N VAL A 175 4.29 6.74 -0.94
CA VAL A 175 3.38 6.77 -2.09
C VAL A 175 1.97 6.39 -1.65
N PRO A 176 1.03 7.35 -1.54
CA PRO A 176 -0.35 7.03 -1.17
C PRO A 176 -1.04 6.24 -2.28
N ARG A 177 -1.73 5.16 -1.91
CA ARG A 177 -2.50 4.31 -2.82
C ARG A 177 -3.85 4.95 -3.14
N ILE A 178 -3.81 5.95 -4.00
CA ILE A 178 -4.98 6.82 -4.31
C ILE A 178 -5.29 6.94 -5.80
N ALA A 179 -4.45 6.36 -6.67
CA ALA A 179 -4.65 6.44 -8.11
C ALA A 179 -5.57 5.31 -8.60
N VAL A 180 -6.52 5.68 -9.45
CA VAL A 180 -7.42 4.77 -10.18
C VAL A 180 -7.02 4.80 -11.64
N LEU A 181 -6.85 3.63 -12.25
CA LEU A 181 -6.54 3.46 -13.65
C LEU A 181 -7.81 3.21 -14.46
N GLY A 182 -8.22 4.18 -15.26
CA GLY A 182 -9.29 3.98 -16.23
C GLY A 182 -8.75 3.34 -17.50
N VAL A 183 -9.41 2.28 -17.95
CA VAL A 183 -8.94 1.44 -19.06
C VAL A 183 -9.96 1.38 -20.17
N GLY A 184 -9.49 1.59 -21.40
CA GLY A 184 -10.15 1.17 -22.62
C GLY A 184 -9.21 0.27 -23.42
N CYS A 185 -9.73 -0.79 -24.01
CA CYS A 185 -8.90 -1.69 -24.83
C CYS A 185 -9.70 -2.29 -25.98
N ARG A 186 -9.01 -2.72 -27.03
CA ARG A 186 -9.61 -3.53 -28.10
C ARG A 186 -10.06 -4.89 -27.53
N ARG A 187 -11.05 -5.53 -28.18
CA ARG A 187 -11.50 -6.87 -27.81
C ARG A 187 -10.38 -7.88 -27.98
N GLY A 188 -10.23 -8.78 -27.00
CA GLY A 188 -9.23 -9.85 -27.04
C GLY A 188 -7.79 -9.37 -26.84
N ILE A 189 -7.58 -8.22 -26.21
CA ILE A 189 -6.25 -7.74 -25.83
C ILE A 189 -5.59 -8.74 -24.87
N GLY A 190 -4.33 -9.10 -25.13
CA GLY A 190 -3.57 -9.96 -24.23
C GLY A 190 -3.02 -9.20 -23.01
N GLN A 191 -2.82 -9.91 -21.90
CA GLN A 191 -2.22 -9.36 -20.68
C GLN A 191 -0.88 -8.69 -20.96
N GLN A 192 0.02 -9.36 -21.70
CA GLN A 192 1.35 -8.85 -22.02
C GLN A 192 1.31 -7.46 -22.68
N ALA A 193 0.38 -7.24 -23.61
CA ALA A 193 0.23 -5.94 -24.26
C ALA A 193 -0.26 -4.85 -23.27
N MET A 194 -1.05 -5.21 -22.27
CA MET A 194 -1.48 -4.29 -21.21
C MET A 194 -0.31 -3.94 -20.29
N GLU A 195 0.52 -4.91 -19.91
CA GLU A 195 1.73 -4.70 -19.11
C GLU A 195 2.73 -3.76 -19.82
N GLU A 196 3.00 -4.02 -21.08
CA GLU A 196 3.89 -3.18 -21.89
C GLU A 196 3.35 -1.75 -22.05
N ALA A 197 2.05 -1.62 -22.26
CA ALA A 197 1.40 -0.32 -22.33
C ALA A 197 1.45 0.41 -20.99
N PHE A 198 1.24 -0.30 -19.87
CA PHE A 198 1.29 0.27 -18.54
C PHE A 198 2.71 0.70 -18.16
N ALA A 199 3.72 -0.14 -18.41
CA ALA A 199 5.11 0.21 -18.21
C ALA A 199 5.52 1.48 -18.98
N ALA A 200 5.07 1.60 -20.24
CA ALA A 200 5.32 2.78 -21.06
C ALA A 200 4.59 4.04 -20.53
N LEU A 201 3.35 3.88 -20.02
CA LEU A 201 2.62 4.96 -19.35
C LEU A 201 3.41 5.48 -18.16
N LEU A 202 3.87 4.58 -17.27
CA LEU A 202 4.63 4.95 -16.07
C LEU A 202 5.95 5.67 -16.45
N ALA A 203 6.69 5.13 -17.41
CA ALA A 203 7.93 5.72 -17.89
C ALA A 203 7.73 7.15 -18.44
N GLN A 204 6.63 7.38 -19.15
CA GLN A 204 6.35 8.68 -19.75
C GLN A 204 5.73 9.68 -18.75
N SER A 205 4.86 9.22 -17.86
CA SER A 205 4.17 10.09 -16.90
C SER A 205 4.98 10.36 -15.63
N GLY A 206 5.96 9.51 -15.34
CA GLY A 206 6.72 9.53 -14.08
C GLY A 206 5.87 9.16 -12.86
N LEU A 207 4.74 8.46 -13.04
CA LEU A 207 3.92 7.98 -11.93
C LEU A 207 4.50 6.70 -11.33
N CYS A 208 4.29 6.50 -10.03
CA CYS A 208 4.59 5.25 -9.34
C CYS A 208 3.50 4.21 -9.60
N ALA A 209 3.87 2.96 -9.87
CA ALA A 209 2.91 1.86 -9.95
C ALA A 209 2.17 1.64 -8.62
N GLU A 210 2.86 1.83 -7.51
CA GLU A 210 2.37 1.70 -6.14
C GLU A 210 1.26 2.70 -5.79
N ALA A 211 1.13 3.79 -6.54
CA ALA A 211 0.02 4.74 -6.36
C ALA A 211 -1.33 4.14 -6.77
N PHE A 212 -1.33 3.17 -7.68
CA PHE A 212 -2.55 2.56 -8.20
C PHE A 212 -3.06 1.46 -7.27
N TYR A 213 -4.39 1.40 -7.10
CA TYR A 213 -5.05 0.39 -6.27
C TYR A 213 -6.29 -0.23 -6.93
N LYS A 214 -6.73 0.35 -8.04
CA LYS A 214 -7.99 -0.03 -8.71
C LYS A 214 -7.91 0.24 -10.20
N VAL A 215 -8.55 -0.64 -10.96
CA VAL A 215 -8.83 -0.47 -12.39
C VAL A 215 -10.33 -0.25 -12.60
N CYS A 216 -10.69 0.54 -13.58
CA CYS A 216 -12.09 0.72 -13.96
C CYS A 216 -12.26 0.83 -15.47
N SER A 217 -13.41 0.38 -15.97
CA SER A 217 -13.74 0.39 -17.40
C SER A 217 -15.25 0.44 -17.62
N ILE A 218 -15.67 0.35 -18.89
CA ILE A 218 -17.06 0.14 -19.27
C ILE A 218 -17.42 -1.35 -19.09
N ASP A 219 -18.69 -1.63 -18.80
CA ASP A 219 -19.25 -2.98 -18.57
C ASP A 219 -19.01 -3.95 -19.73
N LEU A 220 -18.93 -3.46 -20.97
CA LEU A 220 -18.56 -4.22 -22.16
C LEU A 220 -17.17 -4.89 -22.08
N LYS A 221 -16.36 -4.49 -21.10
CA LYS A 221 -14.98 -5.01 -20.87
C LYS A 221 -14.87 -5.96 -19.69
N ARG A 222 -15.99 -6.32 -19.09
CA ARG A 222 -16.04 -7.21 -17.91
C ARG A 222 -15.42 -8.58 -18.16
N ASP A 223 -15.66 -9.13 -19.35
CA ASP A 223 -15.24 -10.49 -19.71
C ASP A 223 -13.97 -10.52 -20.57
N GLU A 224 -13.12 -9.48 -20.52
CA GLU A 224 -11.84 -9.44 -21.22
C GLU A 224 -10.77 -10.18 -20.39
N PRO A 225 -10.30 -11.38 -20.83
CA PRO A 225 -9.40 -12.20 -20.02
C PRO A 225 -8.06 -11.53 -19.73
N GLY A 226 -7.53 -10.78 -20.71
CA GLY A 226 -6.27 -10.05 -20.55
C GLY A 226 -6.34 -8.95 -19.50
N LEU A 227 -7.47 -8.21 -19.43
CA LEU A 227 -7.72 -7.20 -18.40
C LEU A 227 -7.83 -7.85 -17.01
N ALA A 228 -8.57 -8.97 -16.92
CA ALA A 228 -8.72 -9.69 -15.66
C ALA A 228 -7.37 -10.24 -15.14
N ALA A 229 -6.55 -10.80 -16.02
CA ALA A 229 -5.22 -11.28 -15.68
C ALA A 229 -4.29 -10.14 -15.23
N PHE A 230 -4.26 -9.03 -15.97
CA PHE A 230 -3.51 -7.83 -15.62
C PHE A 230 -3.85 -7.32 -14.21
N CYS A 231 -5.14 -7.19 -13.90
CA CYS A 231 -5.57 -6.72 -12.58
C CYS A 231 -5.23 -7.70 -11.46
N ARG A 232 -5.35 -9.00 -11.71
CA ARG A 232 -5.03 -10.05 -10.72
C ARG A 232 -3.55 -10.03 -10.35
N ASP A 233 -2.65 -9.92 -11.33
CA ASP A 233 -1.22 -9.94 -11.09
C ASP A 233 -0.73 -8.70 -10.32
N HIS A 234 -1.42 -7.56 -10.49
CA HIS A 234 -1.18 -6.36 -9.70
C HIS A 234 -1.95 -6.32 -8.37
N GLY A 235 -2.83 -7.28 -8.10
CA GLY A 235 -3.68 -7.28 -6.89
C GLY A 235 -4.70 -6.14 -6.86
N TRP A 236 -5.14 -5.63 -8.03
CA TRP A 236 -6.09 -4.52 -8.13
C TRP A 236 -7.52 -4.99 -8.28
N SER A 237 -8.45 -4.32 -7.58
CA SER A 237 -9.87 -4.50 -7.80
C SER A 237 -10.32 -3.87 -9.12
N MET A 238 -11.42 -4.39 -9.69
CA MET A 238 -12.02 -3.87 -10.93
C MET A 238 -13.44 -3.38 -10.70
N ASP A 239 -13.73 -2.16 -11.19
CA ASP A 239 -15.09 -1.63 -11.27
C ASP A 239 -15.51 -1.43 -12.74
N PHE A 240 -16.77 -1.77 -13.06
CA PHE A 240 -17.31 -1.63 -14.39
C PHE A 240 -18.59 -0.77 -14.36
N TYR A 241 -18.67 0.16 -15.29
CA TYR A 241 -19.75 1.13 -15.39
C TYR A 241 -20.50 1.03 -16.71
N THR A 242 -21.80 1.27 -16.69
CA THR A 242 -22.60 1.35 -17.90
C THR A 242 -22.29 2.61 -18.70
N ALA A 243 -22.58 2.61 -19.99
CA ALA A 243 -22.45 3.79 -20.83
C ALA A 243 -23.26 5.00 -20.28
N ALA A 244 -24.41 4.75 -19.67
CA ALA A 244 -25.22 5.80 -19.05
C ALA A 244 -24.54 6.44 -17.86
N GLN A 245 -23.93 5.64 -16.97
CA GLN A 245 -23.16 6.13 -15.83
C GLN A 245 -21.96 6.96 -16.29
N LEU A 246 -21.21 6.49 -17.30
CA LEU A 246 -20.07 7.21 -17.82
C LEU A 246 -20.45 8.55 -18.47
N ARG A 247 -21.55 8.59 -19.24
CA ARG A 247 -22.05 9.86 -19.83
C ARG A 247 -22.46 10.88 -18.78
N ALA A 248 -22.97 10.42 -17.64
CA ALA A 248 -23.42 11.29 -16.56
C ALA A 248 -22.25 11.96 -15.79
N VAL A 249 -21.00 11.51 -15.96
CA VAL A 249 -19.82 12.10 -15.30
C VAL A 249 -19.60 13.51 -15.83
N PRO A 250 -19.66 14.55 -14.96
CA PRO A 250 -19.44 15.94 -15.39
C PRO A 250 -17.95 16.18 -15.68
N GLY A 251 -17.67 17.06 -16.63
CA GLY A 251 -16.31 17.47 -16.98
C GLY A 251 -16.06 17.49 -18.48
N SER A 252 -14.87 17.95 -18.86
CA SER A 252 -14.36 17.92 -20.23
C SER A 252 -13.40 16.75 -20.38
N PHE A 253 -13.65 15.89 -21.36
CA PHE A 253 -12.87 14.68 -21.62
C PHE A 253 -12.42 14.61 -23.07
N THR A 254 -11.37 13.85 -23.33
CA THR A 254 -10.81 13.68 -24.68
C THR A 254 -11.75 12.86 -25.56
N ALA A 255 -12.52 13.51 -26.41
CA ALA A 255 -13.51 12.85 -27.26
C ALA A 255 -12.88 11.91 -28.30
N SER A 256 -13.58 10.82 -28.61
CA SER A 256 -13.20 9.86 -29.63
C SER A 256 -14.43 9.36 -30.39
N GLY A 257 -14.57 9.75 -31.67
CA GLY A 257 -15.68 9.32 -32.50
C GLY A 257 -15.80 7.81 -32.65
N PHE A 258 -14.67 7.11 -32.75
CA PHE A 258 -14.66 5.65 -32.79
C PHE A 258 -15.21 5.03 -31.50
N VAL A 259 -14.76 5.53 -30.34
CA VAL A 259 -15.27 5.03 -29.04
C VAL A 259 -16.75 5.33 -28.91
N THR A 260 -17.22 6.49 -29.33
CA THR A 260 -18.65 6.85 -29.33
C THR A 260 -19.48 5.91 -30.15
N SER A 261 -19.03 5.54 -31.36
CA SER A 261 -19.79 4.63 -32.24
C SER A 261 -19.90 3.21 -31.70
N VAL A 262 -18.93 2.75 -30.88
CA VAL A 262 -18.90 1.38 -30.33
C VAL A 262 -19.57 1.31 -28.96
N THR A 263 -19.37 2.31 -28.11
CA THR A 263 -19.76 2.27 -26.70
C THR A 263 -20.90 3.23 -26.35
N GLY A 264 -21.22 4.16 -27.24
CA GLY A 264 -22.16 5.25 -26.96
C GLY A 264 -21.62 6.32 -26.00
N VAL A 265 -20.30 6.31 -25.71
CA VAL A 265 -19.60 7.26 -24.82
C VAL A 265 -18.39 7.82 -25.55
N ASP A 266 -18.17 9.12 -25.47
CA ASP A 266 -17.04 9.80 -26.14
C ASP A 266 -15.68 9.45 -25.56
N ASN A 267 -15.62 9.07 -24.27
CA ASN A 267 -14.41 8.66 -23.59
C ASN A 267 -14.74 7.67 -22.45
N VAL A 268 -14.16 6.48 -22.51
CA VAL A 268 -14.34 5.45 -21.46
C VAL A 268 -13.33 5.63 -20.34
N CYS A 269 -12.02 5.68 -20.65
CA CYS A 269 -10.98 5.60 -19.64
C CYS A 269 -10.97 6.81 -18.68
N GLU A 270 -11.08 8.03 -19.18
CA GLU A 270 -11.08 9.23 -18.32
C GLU A 270 -12.33 9.29 -17.45
N ARG A 271 -13.52 9.07 -18.06
CA ARG A 271 -14.80 9.11 -17.33
C ARG A 271 -14.87 8.01 -16.27
N ALA A 272 -14.41 6.79 -16.59
CA ALA A 272 -14.36 5.70 -15.62
C ALA A 272 -13.40 6.01 -14.47
N ALA A 273 -12.20 6.55 -14.76
CA ALA A 273 -11.23 6.92 -13.72
C ALA A 273 -11.79 7.99 -12.78
N VAL A 274 -12.41 9.05 -13.32
CA VAL A 274 -13.01 10.12 -12.51
C VAL A 274 -14.18 9.59 -11.68
N LEU A 275 -15.06 8.79 -12.27
CA LEU A 275 -16.21 8.19 -11.57
C LEU A 275 -15.75 7.29 -10.43
N ALA A 276 -14.80 6.39 -10.69
CA ALA A 276 -14.32 5.43 -9.70
C ALA A 276 -13.51 6.08 -8.58
N SER A 277 -12.77 7.15 -8.87
CA SER A 277 -11.98 7.86 -7.86
C SER A 277 -12.82 8.83 -7.02
N GLY A 278 -13.93 9.32 -7.53
CA GLY A 278 -14.67 10.44 -6.95
C GLY A 278 -13.86 11.73 -6.89
N GLY A 279 -12.76 11.82 -7.65
CA GLY A 279 -11.80 12.91 -7.56
C GLY A 279 -11.46 13.53 -8.92
N LYS A 280 -10.20 13.95 -9.07
CA LYS A 280 -9.75 14.71 -10.25
C LYS A 280 -8.90 13.86 -11.18
N LEU A 281 -9.05 14.10 -12.48
CA LEU A 281 -8.18 13.54 -13.50
C LEU A 281 -6.74 14.04 -13.28
N LEU A 282 -5.82 13.07 -13.15
CA LEU A 282 -4.39 13.32 -13.00
C LEU A 282 -3.68 13.23 -14.36
N LEU A 283 -3.99 12.18 -15.13
CA LEU A 283 -3.45 11.92 -16.44
C LEU A 283 -4.59 11.75 -17.42
N PRO A 284 -4.68 12.59 -18.47
CA PRO A 284 -5.66 12.44 -19.52
C PRO A 284 -5.38 11.19 -20.34
N LYS A 285 -6.30 10.85 -21.27
CA LYS A 285 -6.22 9.70 -22.14
C LYS A 285 -4.83 9.58 -22.80
N TRP A 286 -4.17 8.50 -22.49
CA TRP A 286 -2.95 8.03 -23.11
C TRP A 286 -3.27 6.75 -23.90
N ALA A 287 -2.70 6.56 -25.07
CA ALA A 287 -3.03 5.45 -25.95
C ALA A 287 -1.78 4.81 -26.56
N ARG A 288 -1.74 3.46 -26.58
CA ARG A 288 -0.71 2.67 -27.22
C ARG A 288 -1.25 1.28 -27.59
N ASP A 289 -0.98 0.81 -28.80
CA ASP A 289 -1.18 -0.57 -29.28
C ASP A 289 -2.58 -1.17 -29.00
N GLY A 290 -3.61 -0.34 -29.09
CA GLY A 290 -5.00 -0.75 -28.85
C GLY A 290 -5.42 -0.77 -27.38
N VAL A 291 -4.60 -0.21 -26.50
CA VAL A 291 -4.90 0.09 -25.10
C VAL A 291 -4.99 1.59 -24.90
N THR A 292 -5.94 2.05 -24.10
CA THR A 292 -6.03 3.43 -23.62
C THR A 292 -6.09 3.43 -22.10
N PHE A 293 -5.26 4.28 -21.51
CA PHE A 293 -5.26 4.52 -20.07
C PHE A 293 -5.56 5.97 -19.75
N ALA A 294 -6.12 6.20 -18.59
CA ALA A 294 -6.20 7.50 -17.93
C ALA A 294 -6.06 7.28 -16.42
N ALA A 295 -5.58 8.26 -15.69
CA ALA A 295 -5.47 8.15 -14.25
C ALA A 295 -6.22 9.29 -13.55
N ALA A 296 -6.91 8.97 -12.45
CA ALA A 296 -7.52 9.95 -11.57
C ALA A 296 -7.17 9.65 -10.12
N LEU A 297 -7.08 10.68 -9.28
CA LEU A 297 -6.79 10.54 -7.87
C LEU A 297 -8.06 10.68 -7.05
N ARG A 298 -8.29 9.74 -6.11
CA ARG A 298 -9.29 9.96 -5.06
C ARG A 298 -8.85 11.08 -4.14
N PRO A 299 -9.79 11.77 -3.45
CA PRO A 299 -9.44 12.70 -2.38
C PRO A 299 -8.55 12.01 -1.35
N PHE A 300 -7.49 12.71 -0.95
CA PHE A 300 -6.55 12.23 0.06
C PHE A 300 -6.33 13.33 1.09
N ALA A 301 -6.61 13.01 2.34
CA ALA A 301 -6.52 13.95 3.47
C ALA A 301 -5.71 13.27 4.60
N PRO A 302 -4.38 13.29 4.50
CA PRO A 302 -3.52 12.72 5.55
C PRO A 302 -3.60 13.54 6.83
N ASP A 303 -3.37 12.88 7.96
CA ASP A 303 -3.25 13.51 9.27
C ASP A 303 -1.96 13.05 9.98
N TRP A 304 -1.57 13.75 11.07
CA TRP A 304 -0.36 13.44 11.79
C TRP A 304 -0.48 12.27 12.78
N ARG A 305 -1.65 11.65 12.92
CA ARG A 305 -1.82 10.48 13.77
C ARG A 305 -1.05 9.29 13.21
N TRP A 306 -0.25 8.66 14.04
CA TRP A 306 0.62 7.54 13.65
C TRP A 306 0.52 6.35 14.62
N ARG A 307 -0.09 6.55 15.79
CA ARG A 307 -0.45 5.49 16.74
C ARG A 307 -1.96 5.37 16.89
N ASP A 308 -2.43 4.18 17.24
CA ASP A 308 -3.86 3.93 17.47
C ASP A 308 -4.36 4.52 18.80
N ASP A 309 -3.44 4.80 19.72
CA ASP A 309 -3.71 5.28 21.09
C ASP A 309 -3.65 6.82 21.19
N GLU A 310 -3.39 7.52 20.11
CA GLU A 310 -3.42 9.00 20.10
C GLU A 310 -4.85 9.50 19.91
N PRO A 311 -5.32 10.43 20.81
CA PRO A 311 -6.68 10.99 20.78
C PRO A 311 -7.00 11.76 19.49
#